data_abc31fe1d35eed1ed9091a29e880fbfe
#
_entry.id   abc31fe1d35eed1ed9091a29e880fbfe
#
_cell.length_a   1.000
_cell.length_b   1.000
_cell.length_c   1.000
_cell.angle_alpha   90.00
_cell.angle_beta   90.00
_cell.angle_gamma   90.00
#
_symmetry.space_group_name_H-M   'P 1'
#
loop_
_entity.id
_entity.type
_entity.pdbx_description
1 polymer ?
#
loop_
_entity_poly.entity_id
_entity_poly.type
_entity_poly.pdbx_seq_one_letter_code
_entity_poly.pdbx_strand_id
1 'polypeptide(L)'
;GVQTCALPISIAEKTAQRQTLKEALALATKDVEKYSKSSKELMEELRSQYVEVMQEQANTANDLKYLERQYQQETAKNQQSLAKHEALEEQMVEALAMKETLEKEQKVAKQGLQEQLEEYTALKATLEAKRERLAQRQNDMYQAMNQVQQAKARQKSLQEIQENYAGFYQGVKAVLRHKNQLTGIVGAVAELIEVPKEYTLAIETALGGAAQHIVVENEKDGRAGITFLKQQHSGRATFLPLTTIKPRSVSAMVQNRLAGAPGFVGIASELVRYPEQVQTVIQNLLGVTILAADLTSANQLAKLVNYQYRVVSLEGDVMNPGGSMTGGANKRGNQGSLFSQAQELQTITEQMTQLETQLRSVEQEVQALSQEVKTATERAEMLRSAGEQNA
;
A
#
# COMPACT_ATOMS: atom_id res chain seq x y z
N GLY A 1 5.04 -18.39 -6.64
CA GLY A 1 3.83 -17.68 -7.11
C GLY A 1 2.64 -17.77 -6.17
N VAL A 2 2.69 -18.58 -5.12
CA VAL A 2 1.52 -18.81 -4.23
C VAL A 2 1.58 -17.95 -2.95
N GLN A 3 2.74 -17.44 -2.57
CA GLN A 3 2.87 -16.63 -1.34
C GLN A 3 2.45 -15.16 -1.48
N THR A 4 2.39 -14.61 -2.70
CA THR A 4 2.00 -13.21 -2.93
C THR A 4 0.50 -12.95 -2.93
N CYS A 5 -0.34 -13.97 -3.17
CA CYS A 5 -1.80 -13.82 -3.11
C CYS A 5 -2.39 -13.93 -1.69
N ALA A 6 -1.71 -14.59 -0.77
CA ALA A 6 -2.21 -14.78 0.60
C ALA A 6 -2.08 -13.51 1.47
N LEU A 7 -1.04 -12.72 1.26
CA LEU A 7 -0.80 -11.49 2.02
C LEU A 7 -1.86 -10.39 1.82
N PRO A 8 -2.28 -10.05 0.59
CA PRO A 8 -3.34 -9.06 0.37
C PRO A 8 -4.70 -9.49 0.92
N ILE A 9 -5.03 -10.78 0.81
CA ILE A 9 -6.28 -11.35 1.33
C ILE A 9 -6.27 -11.32 2.87
N SER A 10 -5.18 -11.74 3.49
CA SER A 10 -4.99 -11.69 4.95
C SER A 10 -5.05 -10.25 5.48
N ILE A 11 -4.56 -9.30 4.74
CA ILE A 11 -4.59 -7.87 5.06
C ILE A 11 -6.01 -7.31 4.99
N ALA A 12 -6.76 -7.64 3.97
CA ALA A 12 -8.16 -7.23 3.82
C ALA A 12 -9.06 -7.86 4.89
N GLU A 13 -8.87 -9.15 5.18
CA GLU A 13 -9.58 -9.86 6.25
C GLU A 13 -9.28 -9.24 7.62
N LYS A 14 -8.04 -9.00 7.92
CA LYS A 14 -7.61 -8.37 9.16
C LYS A 14 -8.08 -6.92 9.29
N THR A 15 -8.25 -6.20 8.22
CA THR A 15 -8.78 -4.83 8.22
C THR A 15 -10.30 -4.80 8.46
N ALA A 16 -11.04 -5.78 7.98
CA ALA A 16 -12.48 -5.90 8.23
C ALA A 16 -12.79 -6.29 9.69
N GLN A 17 -12.07 -7.22 10.28
CA GLN A 17 -12.17 -7.57 11.70
C GLN A 17 -11.89 -6.39 12.63
N ARG A 18 -10.97 -5.57 12.28
CA ARG A 18 -10.60 -4.37 13.00
C ARG A 18 -11.71 -3.33 13.07
N GLN A 19 -12.50 -3.18 12.04
CA GLN A 19 -13.57 -2.16 12.01
C GLN A 19 -14.76 -2.56 12.90
N THR A 20 -15.18 -3.82 12.92
CA THR A 20 -16.25 -4.29 13.81
C THR A 20 -15.90 -4.19 15.29
N LEU A 21 -14.64 -4.40 15.64
CA LEU A 21 -14.16 -4.21 17.01
C LEU A 21 -14.15 -2.74 17.45
N LYS A 22 -13.94 -1.83 16.54
CA LYS A 22 -13.97 -0.39 16.81
C LYS A 22 -15.36 0.11 17.22
N GLU A 23 -16.40 -0.40 16.60
CA GLU A 23 -17.79 -0.01 16.92
C GLU A 23 -18.30 -0.61 18.22
N ALA A 24 -17.93 -1.84 18.47
CA ALA A 24 -18.25 -2.47 19.75
C ALA A 24 -17.58 -1.75 20.91
N LEU A 25 -16.34 -1.31 20.71
CA LEU A 25 -15.65 -0.50 21.71
C LEU A 25 -16.33 0.85 21.92
N ALA A 26 -16.81 1.51 20.86
CA ALA A 26 -17.50 2.79 20.98
C ALA A 26 -18.85 2.67 21.73
N LEU A 27 -19.60 1.61 21.51
CA LEU A 27 -20.82 1.31 22.26
C LEU A 27 -20.53 0.98 23.73
N ALA A 28 -19.53 0.17 23.95
CA ALA A 28 -19.11 -0.21 25.28
C ALA A 28 -18.51 0.95 26.09
N THR A 29 -17.83 1.87 25.42
CA THR A 29 -17.30 3.08 26.08
C THR A 29 -18.46 4.02 26.48
N LYS A 30 -19.51 4.13 25.66
CA LYS A 30 -20.71 4.91 25.99
C LYS A 30 -21.45 4.35 27.21
N ASP A 31 -21.47 3.03 27.38
CA ASP A 31 -22.10 2.41 28.54
C ASP A 31 -21.24 2.58 29.80
N VAL A 32 -19.92 2.58 29.65
CA VAL A 32 -19.01 2.86 30.79
C VAL A 32 -19.07 4.32 31.23
N GLU A 33 -19.20 5.29 30.33
CA GLU A 33 -19.46 6.70 30.69
C GLU A 33 -20.77 6.86 31.48
N LYS A 34 -21.78 6.06 31.14
CA LYS A 34 -23.10 6.05 31.81
C LYS A 34 -23.04 5.49 33.23
N TYR A 35 -22.07 4.65 33.55
CA TYR A 35 -21.95 3.95 34.83
C TYR A 35 -20.70 4.31 35.65
N SER A 36 -19.97 5.36 35.24
CA SER A 36 -18.95 6.06 35.99
C SER A 36 -18.00 5.21 36.86
N LYS A 37 -16.91 4.79 36.22
CA LYS A 37 -15.68 4.58 36.98
C LYS A 37 -14.96 5.92 37.21
N SER A 38 -14.24 6.04 38.30
CA SER A 38 -13.63 7.29 38.72
C SER A 38 -12.77 7.93 37.64
N SER A 39 -12.85 9.23 37.48
CA SER A 39 -12.03 10.07 36.57
C SER A 39 -10.54 9.70 36.61
N LYS A 40 -10.08 9.12 37.69
CA LYS A 40 -8.69 8.70 37.89
C LYS A 40 -8.33 7.44 37.15
N GLU A 41 -9.23 6.44 37.03
CA GLU A 41 -9.01 5.21 36.29
C GLU A 41 -9.00 5.47 34.75
N LEU A 42 -9.90 6.35 34.30
CA LEU A 42 -9.95 6.76 32.88
C LEU A 42 -8.69 7.55 32.47
N MET A 43 -8.20 8.39 33.35
CA MET A 43 -6.97 9.14 33.13
C MET A 43 -5.73 8.24 33.07
N GLU A 44 -5.69 7.19 33.89
CA GLU A 44 -4.59 6.23 33.90
C GLU A 44 -4.59 5.33 32.64
N GLU A 45 -5.78 4.95 32.18
CA GLU A 45 -5.98 4.23 30.92
C GLU A 45 -5.56 5.07 29.70
N LEU A 46 -6.02 6.32 29.62
CA LEU A 46 -5.61 7.26 28.59
C LEU A 46 -4.10 7.54 28.59
N ARG A 47 -3.50 7.59 29.77
CA ARG A 47 -2.05 7.78 29.92
C ARG A 47 -1.26 6.58 29.41
N SER A 48 -1.76 5.36 29.66
CA SER A 48 -1.17 4.13 29.14
C SER A 48 -1.25 4.08 27.61
N GLN A 49 -2.42 4.40 27.03
CA GLN A 49 -2.61 4.49 25.58
C GLN A 49 -1.68 5.53 24.93
N TYR A 50 -1.55 6.69 25.56
CA TYR A 50 -0.66 7.74 25.06
C TYR A 50 0.80 7.28 25.00
N VAL A 51 1.28 6.60 26.06
CA VAL A 51 2.65 6.07 26.09
C VAL A 51 2.88 5.03 25.00
N GLU A 52 1.90 4.15 24.78
CA GLU A 52 1.99 3.09 23.74
C GLU A 52 2.07 3.70 22.32
N VAL A 53 1.17 4.64 22.02
CA VAL A 53 1.19 5.36 20.72
C VAL A 53 2.49 6.14 20.53
N MET A 54 3.01 6.76 21.57
CA MET A 54 4.30 7.46 21.52
C MET A 54 5.47 6.49 21.25
N GLN A 55 5.39 5.28 21.83
CA GLN A 55 6.40 4.25 21.58
C GLN A 55 6.36 3.73 20.14
N GLU A 56 5.17 3.52 19.59
CA GLU A 56 4.98 3.13 18.19
C GLU A 56 5.45 4.21 17.23
N GLN A 57 5.13 5.46 17.53
CA GLN A 57 5.61 6.60 16.76
C GLN A 57 7.15 6.69 16.78
N ALA A 58 7.77 6.46 17.94
CA ALA A 58 9.21 6.45 18.07
C ALA A 58 9.86 5.30 17.26
N ASN A 59 9.26 4.11 17.30
CA ASN A 59 9.74 2.97 16.53
C ASN A 59 9.66 3.23 15.02
N THR A 60 8.50 3.70 14.55
CA THR A 60 8.30 4.06 13.14
C THR A 60 9.27 5.15 12.67
N ALA A 61 9.52 6.15 13.53
CA ALA A 61 10.49 7.20 13.23
C ALA A 61 11.94 6.67 13.15
N ASN A 62 12.28 5.68 14.00
CA ASN A 62 13.60 5.03 13.94
C ASN A 62 13.78 4.19 12.66
N ASP A 63 12.74 3.47 12.26
CA ASP A 63 12.76 2.66 11.03
C ASP A 63 12.85 3.55 9.78
N LEU A 64 12.12 4.66 9.77
CA LEU A 64 12.27 5.68 8.72
C LEU A 64 13.69 6.20 8.61
N LYS A 65 14.31 6.55 9.76
CA LYS A 65 15.72 6.98 9.78
C LYS A 65 16.69 5.91 9.29
N TYR A 66 16.41 4.65 9.60
CA TYR A 66 17.23 3.53 9.13
C TYR A 66 17.17 3.41 7.59
N LEU A 67 15.95 3.46 7.03
CA LEU A 67 15.74 3.42 5.59
C LEU A 67 16.32 4.64 4.85
N GLU A 68 16.18 5.82 5.44
CA GLU A 68 16.82 7.03 4.91
C GLU A 68 18.35 6.89 4.84
N ARG A 69 18.96 6.30 5.89
CA ARG A 69 20.42 6.02 5.88
C ARG A 69 20.82 5.01 4.82
N GLN A 70 20.05 3.93 4.67
CA GLN A 70 20.30 2.95 3.60
C GLN A 70 20.19 3.61 2.23
N TYR A 71 19.15 4.42 2.02
CA TYR A 71 18.97 5.17 0.79
C TYR A 71 20.15 6.10 0.49
N GLN A 72 20.59 6.86 1.50
CA GLN A 72 21.75 7.75 1.35
C GLN A 72 23.04 6.98 1.03
N GLN A 73 23.25 5.83 1.67
CA GLN A 73 24.43 4.99 1.39
C GLN A 73 24.42 4.44 -0.04
N GLU A 74 23.25 3.94 -0.51
CA GLU A 74 23.13 3.46 -1.88
C GLU A 74 23.27 4.60 -2.91
N THR A 75 22.66 5.76 -2.63
CA THR A 75 22.80 6.93 -3.47
C THR A 75 24.25 7.38 -3.56
N ALA A 76 24.98 7.41 -2.44
CA ALA A 76 26.39 7.75 -2.43
C ALA A 76 27.26 6.75 -3.22
N LYS A 77 26.98 5.45 -3.12
CA LYS A 77 27.68 4.43 -3.92
C LYS A 77 27.44 4.62 -5.41
N ASN A 78 26.20 4.90 -5.77
CA ASN A 78 25.84 5.13 -7.17
C ASN A 78 26.43 6.42 -7.72
N GLN A 79 26.45 7.51 -6.92
CA GLN A 79 27.15 8.76 -7.29
C GLN A 79 28.64 8.55 -7.49
N GLN A 80 29.28 7.74 -6.63
CA GLN A 80 30.69 7.40 -6.80
C GLN A 80 30.96 6.57 -8.07
N SER A 81 30.02 5.68 -8.43
CA SER A 81 30.07 4.95 -9.70
C SER A 81 29.92 5.88 -10.91
N LEU A 82 29.00 6.85 -10.82
CA LEU A 82 28.81 7.87 -11.87
C LEU A 82 30.03 8.73 -12.07
N ALA A 83 30.61 9.24 -10.97
CA ALA A 83 31.81 10.06 -11.06
C ALA A 83 33.00 9.32 -11.71
N LYS A 84 33.09 7.98 -11.50
CA LYS A 84 34.08 7.14 -12.20
C LYS A 84 33.77 7.02 -13.70
N HIS A 85 32.50 6.98 -14.08
CA HIS A 85 32.09 6.94 -15.49
C HIS A 85 32.37 8.28 -16.19
N GLU A 86 32.05 9.39 -15.56
CA GLU A 86 32.37 10.73 -16.10
C GLU A 86 33.89 10.90 -16.26
N ALA A 87 34.69 10.45 -15.27
CA ALA A 87 36.14 10.48 -15.36
C ALA A 87 36.70 9.57 -16.46
N LEU A 88 36.08 8.40 -16.68
CA LEU A 88 36.44 7.51 -17.80
C LEU A 88 36.05 8.10 -19.16
N GLU A 89 34.91 8.80 -19.22
CA GLU A 89 34.46 9.51 -20.42
C GLU A 89 35.42 10.65 -20.76
N GLU A 90 35.85 11.43 -19.76
CA GLU A 90 36.81 12.51 -19.93
C GLU A 90 38.17 11.99 -20.42
N GLN A 91 38.67 10.91 -19.79
CA GLN A 91 39.90 10.23 -20.26
C GLN A 91 39.76 9.70 -21.68
N MET A 92 38.57 9.28 -22.06
CA MET A 92 38.32 8.79 -23.40
C MET A 92 38.22 9.90 -24.42
N VAL A 93 37.64 11.06 -24.07
CA VAL A 93 37.65 12.26 -24.93
C VAL A 93 39.08 12.74 -25.14
N GLU A 94 39.91 12.76 -24.09
CA GLU A 94 41.32 13.11 -24.19
C GLU A 94 42.12 12.11 -25.07
N ALA A 95 41.87 10.79 -24.88
CA ALA A 95 42.50 9.75 -25.69
C ALA A 95 42.07 9.85 -27.17
N LEU A 96 40.80 10.21 -27.39
CA LEU A 96 40.25 10.40 -28.73
C LEU A 96 40.85 11.66 -29.42
N ALA A 97 40.99 12.78 -28.68
CA ALA A 97 41.60 14.01 -29.18
C ALA A 97 43.09 13.79 -29.50
N MET A 98 43.80 13.05 -28.67
CA MET A 98 45.22 12.71 -28.89
C MET A 98 45.43 11.82 -30.11
N LYS A 99 44.51 10.84 -30.31
CA LYS A 99 44.54 9.99 -31.50
C LYS A 99 44.24 10.77 -32.76
N GLU A 100 43.27 11.68 -32.73
CA GLU A 100 42.94 12.53 -33.90
C GLU A 100 44.13 13.39 -34.32
N THR A 101 44.92 13.88 -33.34
CA THR A 101 46.16 14.63 -33.65
C THR A 101 47.24 13.75 -34.26
N LEU A 102 47.46 12.55 -33.71
CA LEU A 102 48.44 11.59 -34.23
C LEU A 102 48.10 11.07 -35.64
N GLU A 103 46.82 10.87 -35.93
CA GLU A 103 46.37 10.47 -37.27
C GLU A 103 46.44 11.61 -38.27
N LYS A 104 46.29 12.87 -37.85
CA LYS A 104 46.52 14.06 -38.68
C LYS A 104 47.99 14.19 -39.03
N GLU A 105 48.91 13.91 -38.11
CA GLU A 105 50.35 13.89 -38.35
C GLU A 105 50.74 12.71 -39.28
N GLN A 106 50.18 11.55 -39.08
CA GLN A 106 50.42 10.40 -39.94
C GLN A 106 49.85 10.57 -41.36
N LYS A 107 48.72 11.33 -41.50
CA LYS A 107 48.12 11.64 -42.82
C LYS A 107 49.07 12.32 -43.78
N VAL A 108 50.01 13.05 -43.23
CA VAL A 108 51.08 13.73 -44.05
C VAL A 108 52.07 12.71 -44.60
N ALA A 109 52.20 11.54 -44.02
CA ALA A 109 53.23 10.56 -44.36
C ALA A 109 52.77 9.44 -45.31
N LYS A 110 51.48 9.10 -45.40
CA LYS A 110 51.04 7.98 -46.26
C LYS A 110 49.57 8.07 -46.68
N GLN A 111 49.32 8.02 -47.98
CA GLN A 111 47.98 8.00 -48.61
C GLN A 111 47.13 6.77 -48.24
N GLY A 112 47.67 5.79 -47.57
CA GLY A 112 46.98 4.53 -47.24
C GLY A 112 46.18 4.51 -45.95
N LEU A 113 46.13 5.61 -45.15
CA LEU A 113 45.46 5.64 -43.85
C LEU A 113 44.06 6.22 -43.89
N GLN A 114 43.54 6.54 -45.09
CA GLN A 114 42.20 7.13 -45.27
C GLN A 114 41.07 6.27 -44.66
N GLU A 115 41.13 4.94 -44.90
CA GLU A 115 40.12 4.02 -44.39
C GLU A 115 40.09 3.92 -42.86
N GLN A 116 41.27 3.96 -42.20
CA GLN A 116 41.37 3.97 -40.75
C GLN A 116 40.84 5.26 -40.13
N LEU A 117 41.00 6.40 -40.82
CA LEU A 117 40.48 7.69 -40.37
C LEU A 117 38.92 7.70 -40.47
N GLU A 118 38.38 7.14 -41.52
CA GLU A 118 36.91 7.04 -41.69
C GLU A 118 36.28 6.11 -40.61
N GLU A 119 36.89 4.96 -40.35
CA GLU A 119 36.44 4.06 -39.29
C GLU A 119 36.48 4.73 -37.92
N TYR A 120 37.57 5.50 -37.65
CA TYR A 120 37.71 6.22 -36.40
C TYR A 120 36.68 7.33 -36.23
N THR A 121 36.36 8.06 -37.29
CA THR A 121 35.36 9.14 -37.24
C THR A 121 33.96 8.57 -36.96
N ALA A 122 33.62 7.45 -37.60
CA ALA A 122 32.37 6.73 -37.38
C ALA A 122 32.29 6.19 -35.92
N LEU A 123 33.41 5.66 -35.44
CA LEU A 123 33.51 5.18 -34.07
C LEU A 123 33.33 6.29 -33.04
N LYS A 124 33.95 7.46 -33.26
CA LYS A 124 33.78 8.63 -32.41
C LYS A 124 32.35 9.11 -32.33
N ALA A 125 31.67 9.24 -33.46
CA ALA A 125 30.28 9.64 -33.50
C ALA A 125 29.38 8.63 -32.73
N THR A 126 29.63 7.33 -32.93
CA THR A 126 28.91 6.26 -32.23
C THR A 126 29.16 6.32 -30.71
N LEU A 127 30.38 6.64 -30.33
CA LEU A 127 30.78 6.72 -28.93
C LEU A 127 30.15 7.91 -28.20
N GLU A 128 30.10 9.09 -28.80
CA GLU A 128 29.44 10.26 -28.24
C GLU A 128 27.93 10.02 -28.06
N ALA A 129 27.28 9.45 -29.06
CA ALA A 129 25.86 9.07 -28.94
C ALA A 129 25.63 8.06 -27.79
N LYS A 130 26.55 7.10 -27.63
CA LYS A 130 26.45 6.12 -26.54
C LYS A 130 26.66 6.77 -25.15
N ARG A 131 27.53 7.77 -25.03
CA ARG A 131 27.77 8.51 -23.80
C ARG A 131 26.55 9.31 -23.38
N GLU A 132 25.96 10.04 -24.32
CA GLU A 132 24.75 10.82 -24.04
C GLU A 132 23.61 9.89 -23.58
N ARG A 133 23.47 8.77 -24.28
CA ARG A 133 22.50 7.73 -23.91
C ARG A 133 22.77 7.16 -22.53
N LEU A 134 24.04 6.91 -22.19
CA LEU A 134 24.43 6.44 -20.87
C LEU A 134 24.05 7.44 -19.76
N ALA A 135 24.37 8.72 -19.95
CA ALA A 135 24.03 9.76 -18.99
C ALA A 135 22.50 9.86 -18.78
N GLN A 136 21.75 9.78 -19.85
CA GLN A 136 20.29 9.78 -19.81
C GLN A 136 19.76 8.57 -19.03
N ARG A 137 20.26 7.34 -19.32
CA ARG A 137 19.87 6.12 -18.61
C ARG A 137 20.28 6.10 -17.15
N GLN A 138 21.38 6.73 -16.80
CA GLN A 138 21.79 6.91 -15.41
C GLN A 138 20.81 7.81 -14.66
N ASN A 139 20.36 8.90 -15.27
CA ASN A 139 19.35 9.76 -14.68
C ASN A 139 18.01 9.00 -14.49
N ASP A 140 17.58 8.23 -15.48
CA ASP A 140 16.41 7.36 -15.39
C ASP A 140 16.53 6.35 -14.23
N MET A 141 17.72 5.78 -14.04
CA MET A 141 18.04 4.87 -12.95
C MET A 141 17.87 5.55 -11.59
N TYR A 142 18.37 6.78 -11.42
CA TYR A 142 18.19 7.54 -10.19
C TYR A 142 16.73 7.84 -9.90
N GLN A 143 15.97 8.22 -10.92
CA GLN A 143 14.54 8.47 -10.76
C GLN A 143 13.81 7.20 -10.36
N ALA A 144 14.08 6.07 -11.04
CA ALA A 144 13.50 4.77 -10.69
C ALA A 144 13.87 4.33 -9.28
N MET A 145 15.13 4.50 -8.88
CA MET A 145 15.59 4.19 -7.53
C MET A 145 14.89 5.03 -6.46
N ASN A 146 14.72 6.34 -6.71
CA ASN A 146 13.96 7.22 -5.83
C ASN A 146 12.51 6.75 -5.68
N GLN A 147 11.87 6.38 -6.79
CA GLN A 147 10.50 5.87 -6.77
C GLN A 147 10.39 4.56 -5.98
N VAL A 148 11.31 3.62 -6.18
CA VAL A 148 11.37 2.36 -5.42
C VAL A 148 11.53 2.64 -3.93
N GLN A 149 12.44 3.54 -3.54
CA GLN A 149 12.67 3.87 -2.13
C GLN A 149 11.47 4.56 -1.49
N GLN A 150 10.82 5.47 -2.20
CA GLN A 150 9.59 6.10 -1.71
C GLN A 150 8.46 5.07 -1.55
N ALA A 151 8.26 4.21 -2.55
CA ALA A 151 7.27 3.14 -2.49
C ALA A 151 7.56 2.17 -1.34
N LYS A 152 8.81 1.77 -1.15
CA LYS A 152 9.27 0.88 -0.07
C LYS A 152 9.08 1.49 1.32
N ALA A 153 9.42 2.76 1.48
CA ALA A 153 9.19 3.49 2.73
C ALA A 153 7.70 3.59 3.05
N ARG A 154 6.87 3.90 2.05
CA ARG A 154 5.42 3.96 2.19
C ARG A 154 4.82 2.60 2.49
N GLN A 155 5.23 1.55 1.77
CA GLN A 155 4.81 0.17 2.02
C GLN A 155 5.12 -0.25 3.45
N LYS A 156 6.36 -0.02 3.90
CA LYS A 156 6.78 -0.35 5.26
C LYS A 156 5.96 0.39 6.31
N SER A 157 5.73 1.68 6.13
CA SER A 157 4.88 2.48 7.02
C SER A 157 3.46 1.92 7.11
N LEU A 158 2.87 1.53 5.99
CA LEU A 158 1.53 0.93 5.96
C LEU A 158 1.51 -0.46 6.60
N GLN A 159 2.54 -1.27 6.39
CA GLN A 159 2.70 -2.58 7.06
C GLN A 159 2.81 -2.42 8.57
N GLU A 160 3.62 -1.49 9.05
CA GLU A 160 3.75 -1.21 10.50
C GLU A 160 2.45 -0.70 11.11
N ILE A 161 1.73 0.17 10.42
CA ILE A 161 0.40 0.62 10.82
C ILE A 161 -0.53 -0.58 10.99
N GLN A 162 -0.47 -1.52 10.08
CA GLN A 162 -1.31 -2.71 10.07
C GLN A 162 -0.88 -3.73 11.14
N GLU A 163 0.40 -4.08 11.23
CA GLU A 163 0.95 -5.02 12.21
C GLU A 163 0.75 -4.52 13.65
N ASN A 164 0.87 -3.22 13.85
CA ASN A 164 0.65 -2.59 15.13
C ASN A 164 -0.82 -2.32 15.44
N TYR A 165 -1.72 -2.65 14.51
CA TYR A 165 -3.14 -2.33 14.65
C TYR A 165 -3.37 -0.84 14.93
N ALA A 166 -2.57 0.04 14.33
CA ALA A 166 -2.73 1.47 14.50
C ALA A 166 -4.07 1.91 13.90
N GLY A 167 -4.87 2.66 14.67
CA GLY A 167 -6.25 3.01 14.31
C GLY A 167 -7.32 2.09 14.88
N PHE A 168 -6.94 0.94 15.49
CA PHE A 168 -7.89 0.15 16.28
C PHE A 168 -8.04 0.69 17.70
N TYR A 169 -9.22 0.54 18.25
CA TYR A 169 -9.41 0.81 19.66
C TYR A 169 -8.57 -0.13 20.52
N GLN A 170 -8.21 0.32 21.71
CA GLN A 170 -7.28 -0.37 22.58
C GLN A 170 -7.68 -1.81 22.88
N GLY A 171 -8.95 -2.06 23.19
CA GLY A 171 -9.43 -3.40 23.49
C GLY A 171 -9.28 -4.36 22.32
N VAL A 172 -9.57 -3.87 21.12
CA VAL A 172 -9.42 -4.66 19.89
C VAL A 172 -7.96 -5.00 19.64
N LYS A 173 -7.11 -3.97 19.68
CA LYS A 173 -5.67 -4.10 19.53
C LYS A 173 -5.08 -5.08 20.54
N ALA A 174 -5.51 -4.99 21.81
CA ALA A 174 -5.08 -5.92 22.85
C ALA A 174 -5.40 -7.38 22.51
N VAL A 175 -6.63 -7.66 22.06
CA VAL A 175 -7.04 -9.01 21.67
C VAL A 175 -6.28 -9.51 20.46
N LEU A 176 -6.18 -8.69 19.40
CA LEU A 176 -5.54 -9.10 18.15
C LEU A 176 -4.03 -9.35 18.32
N ARG A 177 -3.35 -8.55 19.14
CA ARG A 177 -1.93 -8.78 19.48
C ARG A 177 -1.70 -10.07 20.25
N HIS A 178 -2.67 -10.51 21.04
CA HIS A 178 -2.61 -11.74 21.84
C HIS A 178 -3.40 -12.90 21.19
N LYS A 179 -3.68 -12.82 19.90
CA LYS A 179 -4.39 -13.83 19.12
C LYS A 179 -3.80 -15.23 19.28
N ASN A 180 -2.48 -15.34 19.42
CA ASN A 180 -1.81 -16.63 19.63
C ASN A 180 -2.01 -17.23 21.04
N GLN A 181 -2.43 -16.43 21.99
CA GLN A 181 -2.69 -16.84 23.39
C GLN A 181 -4.18 -17.05 23.65
N LEU A 182 -5.04 -16.44 22.84
CA LEU A 182 -6.50 -16.54 22.90
C LEU A 182 -6.97 -17.49 21.82
N THR A 183 -7.56 -18.62 22.23
CA THR A 183 -8.12 -19.59 21.28
C THR A 183 -9.35 -19.02 20.58
N GLY A 184 -9.59 -19.43 19.33
CA GLY A 184 -10.81 -19.16 18.60
C GLY A 184 -10.99 -17.71 18.13
N ILE A 185 -9.94 -16.87 18.17
CA ILE A 185 -9.96 -15.53 17.56
C ILE A 185 -9.75 -15.66 16.04
N VAL A 186 -10.79 -15.42 15.27
CA VAL A 186 -10.71 -15.44 13.79
C VAL A 186 -10.03 -14.17 13.29
N GLY A 187 -10.49 -13.02 13.73
CA GLY A 187 -9.91 -11.71 13.38
C GLY A 187 -10.95 -10.58 13.48
N ALA A 188 -10.56 -9.34 13.17
CA ALA A 188 -11.50 -8.22 13.08
C ALA A 188 -12.26 -8.25 11.74
N VAL A 189 -13.52 -7.79 11.69
CA VAL A 189 -14.31 -7.75 10.44
C VAL A 189 -13.55 -7.05 9.32
N ALA A 190 -12.88 -5.93 9.64
CA ALA A 190 -12.08 -5.20 8.66
C ALA A 190 -10.91 -6.00 8.07
N GLU A 191 -10.43 -7.03 8.77
CA GLU A 191 -9.36 -7.91 8.28
C GLU A 191 -9.90 -9.10 7.46
N LEU A 192 -11.19 -9.40 7.60
CA LEU A 192 -11.84 -10.59 7.03
C LEU A 192 -12.53 -10.32 5.69
N ILE A 193 -12.69 -9.05 5.31
CA ILE A 193 -13.33 -8.68 4.05
C ILE A 193 -12.37 -7.92 3.14
N GLU A 194 -12.44 -8.24 1.86
CA GLU A 194 -11.84 -7.47 0.78
C GLU A 194 -12.92 -6.62 0.12
N VAL A 195 -12.71 -5.30 0.12
CA VAL A 195 -13.67 -4.34 -0.43
C VAL A 195 -13.12 -3.79 -1.75
N PRO A 196 -13.83 -3.92 -2.88
CA PRO A 196 -13.45 -3.27 -4.12
C PRO A 196 -13.36 -1.74 -3.95
N LYS A 197 -12.39 -1.13 -4.65
CA LYS A 197 -12.05 0.30 -4.48
C LYS A 197 -13.27 1.23 -4.64
N GLU A 198 -14.13 0.91 -5.58
CA GLU A 198 -15.34 1.67 -5.89
C GLU A 198 -16.37 1.66 -4.74
N TYR A 199 -16.36 0.65 -3.87
CA TYR A 199 -17.32 0.51 -2.76
C TYR A 199 -16.73 0.87 -1.40
N THR A 200 -15.44 1.21 -1.33
CA THR A 200 -14.72 1.39 -0.06
C THR A 200 -15.42 2.36 0.88
N LEU A 201 -15.74 3.57 0.41
CA LEU A 201 -16.38 4.60 1.23
C LEU A 201 -17.79 4.17 1.68
N ALA A 202 -18.56 3.57 0.77
CA ALA A 202 -19.91 3.11 1.08
C ALA A 202 -19.91 1.97 2.10
N ILE A 203 -19.03 0.97 1.94
CA ILE A 203 -18.91 -0.17 2.87
C ILE A 203 -18.36 0.29 4.23
N GLU A 204 -17.38 1.18 4.24
CA GLU A 204 -16.88 1.78 5.46
C GLU A 204 -17.95 2.52 6.24
N THR A 205 -18.74 3.32 5.53
CA THR A 205 -19.89 4.04 6.10
C THR A 205 -20.96 3.06 6.59
N ALA A 206 -21.24 2.00 5.82
CA ALA A 206 -22.23 0.98 6.18
C ALA A 206 -21.84 0.21 7.45
N LEU A 207 -20.57 -0.18 7.56
CA LEU A 207 -20.05 -0.87 8.73
C LEU A 207 -19.88 0.07 9.91
N GLY A 208 -19.38 1.28 9.64
CA GLY A 208 -19.02 2.22 10.69
C GLY A 208 -18.12 1.54 11.74
N GLY A 209 -18.49 1.60 13.04
CA GLY A 209 -17.78 0.93 14.11
C GLY A 209 -17.80 -0.61 14.06
N ALA A 210 -18.77 -1.26 13.35
CA ALA A 210 -18.83 -2.73 13.24
C ALA A 210 -17.63 -3.32 12.48
N ALA A 211 -16.91 -2.51 11.70
CA ALA A 211 -15.68 -2.93 11.06
C ALA A 211 -14.59 -3.40 12.05
N GLN A 212 -14.68 -2.97 13.31
CA GLN A 212 -13.74 -3.38 14.36
C GLN A 212 -14.24 -4.49 15.30
N HIS A 213 -15.41 -5.07 15.06
CA HIS A 213 -15.88 -6.22 15.85
C HIS A 213 -14.98 -7.43 15.61
N ILE A 214 -14.67 -8.18 16.68
CA ILE A 214 -13.87 -9.41 16.62
C ILE A 214 -14.76 -10.60 16.32
N VAL A 215 -14.48 -11.30 15.24
CA VAL A 215 -15.10 -12.58 14.95
C VAL A 215 -14.39 -13.66 15.74
N VAL A 216 -15.15 -14.49 16.43
CA VAL A 216 -14.67 -15.63 17.22
C VAL A 216 -15.41 -16.90 16.81
N GLU A 217 -14.77 -18.05 17.00
CA GLU A 217 -15.37 -19.33 16.62
C GLU A 217 -16.67 -19.60 17.37
N ASN A 218 -16.69 -19.35 18.68
CA ASN A 218 -17.84 -19.65 19.52
C ASN A 218 -17.95 -18.68 20.71
N GLU A 219 -19.03 -18.82 21.47
CA GLU A 219 -19.26 -17.95 22.65
C GLU A 219 -18.24 -18.12 23.77
N LYS A 220 -17.66 -19.31 23.93
CA LYS A 220 -16.64 -19.57 24.95
C LYS A 220 -15.40 -18.71 24.69
N ASP A 221 -14.99 -18.66 23.43
CA ASP A 221 -13.85 -17.85 23.01
C ASP A 221 -14.13 -16.35 23.16
N GLY A 222 -15.35 -15.91 22.85
CA GLY A 222 -15.80 -14.55 23.10
C GLY A 222 -15.72 -14.18 24.59
N ARG A 223 -16.19 -15.08 25.48
CA ARG A 223 -16.07 -14.87 26.92
C ARG A 223 -14.63 -14.84 27.40
N ALA A 224 -13.78 -15.70 26.85
CA ALA A 224 -12.34 -15.69 27.14
C ALA A 224 -11.71 -14.34 26.78
N GLY A 225 -12.02 -13.80 25.58
CA GLY A 225 -11.59 -12.48 25.15
C GLY A 225 -12.07 -11.35 26.08
N ILE A 226 -13.33 -11.39 26.51
CA ILE A 226 -13.86 -10.42 27.48
C ILE A 226 -13.14 -10.51 28.83
N THR A 227 -12.89 -11.73 29.30
CA THR A 227 -12.17 -11.96 30.57
C THR A 227 -10.74 -11.43 30.47
N PHE A 228 -10.05 -11.71 29.37
CA PHE A 228 -8.72 -11.19 29.09
C PHE A 228 -8.71 -9.66 29.14
N LEU A 229 -9.64 -8.98 28.46
CA LEU A 229 -9.73 -7.53 28.46
C LEU A 229 -9.95 -6.94 29.86
N LYS A 230 -10.77 -7.62 30.69
CA LYS A 230 -10.99 -7.21 32.09
C LYS A 230 -9.72 -7.34 32.92
N GLN A 231 -9.01 -8.47 32.80
CA GLN A 231 -7.77 -8.74 33.53
C GLN A 231 -6.66 -7.77 33.16
N GLN A 232 -6.54 -7.44 31.87
CA GLN A 232 -5.52 -6.54 31.33
C GLN A 232 -5.90 -5.05 31.45
N HIS A 233 -7.10 -4.75 31.91
CA HIS A 233 -7.64 -3.37 31.90
C HIS A 233 -7.50 -2.65 30.56
N SER A 234 -7.62 -3.41 29.45
CA SER A 234 -7.27 -2.98 28.10
C SER A 234 -8.46 -2.41 27.29
N GLY A 235 -9.52 -1.99 27.96
CA GLY A 235 -10.69 -1.42 27.32
C GLY A 235 -11.75 -2.49 26.96
N ARG A 236 -12.56 -2.21 25.95
CA ARG A 236 -13.72 -3.08 25.55
C ARG A 236 -13.65 -3.41 24.08
N ALA A 237 -14.21 -4.56 23.74
CA ALA A 237 -14.39 -5.03 22.38
C ALA A 237 -15.74 -5.76 22.24
N THR A 238 -16.31 -5.76 21.06
CA THR A 238 -17.47 -6.61 20.72
C THR A 238 -16.99 -7.86 20.01
N PHE A 239 -17.50 -9.00 20.47
CA PHE A 239 -17.19 -10.31 19.89
C PHE A 239 -18.40 -10.84 19.15
N LEU A 240 -18.18 -11.39 17.97
CA LEU A 240 -19.20 -12.00 17.11
C LEU A 240 -18.93 -13.50 16.99
N PRO A 241 -19.57 -14.34 17.83
CA PRO A 241 -19.39 -15.78 17.76
C PRO A 241 -20.08 -16.35 16.50
N LEU A 242 -19.35 -17.09 15.69
CA LEU A 242 -19.86 -17.72 14.47
C LEU A 242 -21.02 -18.69 14.74
N THR A 243 -21.03 -19.31 15.93
CA THR A 243 -22.07 -20.27 16.33
C THR A 243 -23.41 -19.63 16.66
N THR A 244 -23.46 -18.35 17.03
CA THR A 244 -24.68 -17.69 17.52
C THR A 244 -25.19 -16.57 16.64
N ILE A 245 -24.29 -15.95 15.83
CA ILE A 245 -24.68 -14.91 14.90
C ILE A 245 -25.57 -15.51 13.80
N LYS A 246 -26.70 -14.85 13.54
CA LYS A 246 -27.63 -15.26 12.47
C LYS A 246 -27.48 -14.34 11.27
N PRO A 247 -27.54 -14.87 10.04
CA PRO A 247 -27.51 -14.05 8.84
C PRO A 247 -28.76 -13.19 8.77
N ARG A 248 -28.63 -12.03 8.14
CA ARG A 248 -29.74 -11.13 7.80
C ARG A 248 -29.69 -10.88 6.30
N SER A 249 -30.84 -10.83 5.69
CA SER A 249 -30.94 -10.56 4.25
C SER A 249 -32.13 -9.68 3.93
N VAL A 250 -32.01 -8.97 2.84
CA VAL A 250 -33.17 -8.29 2.23
C VAL A 250 -34.09 -9.38 1.69
N SER A 251 -35.40 -9.24 1.90
CA SER A 251 -36.38 -10.24 1.43
C SER A 251 -36.35 -10.36 -0.10
N ALA A 252 -36.57 -11.54 -0.64
CA ALA A 252 -36.58 -11.80 -2.08
C ALA A 252 -37.53 -10.84 -2.86
N MET A 253 -38.68 -10.53 -2.26
CA MET A 253 -39.63 -9.58 -2.84
C MET A 253 -39.00 -8.17 -3.01
N VAL A 254 -38.25 -7.70 -2.01
CA VAL A 254 -37.60 -6.40 -2.06
C VAL A 254 -36.41 -6.44 -3.01
N GLN A 255 -35.62 -7.53 -3.03
CA GLN A 255 -34.52 -7.68 -3.99
C GLN A 255 -35.02 -7.61 -5.44
N ASN A 256 -36.14 -8.26 -5.76
CA ASN A 256 -36.75 -8.20 -7.09
C ASN A 256 -37.20 -6.76 -7.47
N ARG A 257 -37.66 -5.96 -6.49
CA ARG A 257 -38.01 -4.54 -6.72
C ARG A 257 -36.77 -3.68 -6.96
N LEU A 258 -35.67 -4.00 -6.27
CA LEU A 258 -34.41 -3.28 -6.37
C LEU A 258 -33.67 -3.59 -7.67
N ALA A 259 -33.73 -4.81 -8.17
CA ALA A 259 -32.97 -5.28 -9.33
C ALA A 259 -33.17 -4.46 -10.61
N GLY A 260 -34.32 -3.81 -10.76
CA GLY A 260 -34.63 -2.93 -11.91
C GLY A 260 -34.65 -1.44 -11.56
N ALA A 261 -34.31 -1.07 -10.32
CA ALA A 261 -34.42 0.30 -9.87
C ALA A 261 -33.20 1.14 -10.32
N PRO A 262 -33.39 2.36 -10.85
CA PRO A 262 -32.28 3.23 -11.23
C PRO A 262 -31.38 3.53 -10.02
N GLY A 263 -30.07 3.46 -10.26
CA GLY A 263 -29.06 3.76 -9.24
C GLY A 263 -28.88 2.69 -8.15
N PHE A 264 -29.54 1.54 -8.27
CA PHE A 264 -29.26 0.37 -7.41
C PHE A 264 -27.92 -0.24 -7.80
N VAL A 265 -26.99 -0.32 -6.86
CA VAL A 265 -25.65 -0.91 -7.07
C VAL A 265 -25.64 -2.36 -6.64
N GLY A 266 -26.21 -2.67 -5.49
CA GLY A 266 -26.28 -4.03 -4.96
C GLY A 266 -26.55 -4.07 -3.46
N ILE A 267 -26.58 -5.28 -2.89
CA ILE A 267 -26.59 -5.49 -1.45
C ILE A 267 -25.14 -5.50 -0.96
N ALA A 268 -24.86 -4.76 0.09
CA ALA A 268 -23.48 -4.53 0.56
C ALA A 268 -22.71 -5.84 0.83
N SER A 269 -23.38 -6.88 1.34
CA SER A 269 -22.75 -8.19 1.60
C SER A 269 -22.38 -8.97 0.33
N GLU A 270 -22.98 -8.64 -0.82
CA GLU A 270 -22.72 -9.30 -2.10
C GLU A 270 -21.62 -8.60 -2.90
N LEU A 271 -21.28 -7.37 -2.51
CA LEU A 271 -20.29 -6.52 -3.19
C LEU A 271 -18.90 -6.59 -2.55
N VAL A 272 -18.75 -7.37 -1.49
CA VAL A 272 -17.48 -7.61 -0.80
C VAL A 272 -17.09 -9.09 -0.90
N ARG A 273 -15.78 -9.36 -0.86
CA ARG A 273 -15.26 -10.72 -0.84
C ARG A 273 -14.85 -11.08 0.57
N TYR A 274 -15.09 -12.33 0.96
CA TYR A 274 -14.77 -12.86 2.28
C TYR A 274 -14.68 -14.38 2.27
N PRO A 275 -13.94 -15.01 3.20
CA PRO A 275 -13.94 -16.46 3.38
C PRO A 275 -15.32 -16.98 3.77
N GLU A 276 -15.70 -18.15 3.28
CA GLU A 276 -16.99 -18.77 3.51
C GLU A 276 -17.34 -18.91 5.00
N GLN A 277 -16.34 -19.21 5.83
CA GLN A 277 -16.52 -19.37 7.27
C GLN A 277 -17.11 -18.15 7.99
N VAL A 278 -16.93 -16.93 7.44
CA VAL A 278 -17.45 -15.70 8.04
C VAL A 278 -18.70 -15.17 7.36
N GLN A 279 -19.23 -15.90 6.38
CA GLN A 279 -20.40 -15.49 5.59
C GLN A 279 -21.56 -15.05 6.47
N THR A 280 -21.88 -15.82 7.51
CA THR A 280 -22.99 -15.52 8.43
C THR A 280 -22.81 -14.15 9.12
N VAL A 281 -21.58 -13.84 9.54
CA VAL A 281 -21.26 -12.57 10.17
C VAL A 281 -21.38 -11.42 9.17
N ILE A 282 -20.85 -11.58 7.97
CA ILE A 282 -20.91 -10.52 6.95
C ILE A 282 -22.35 -10.29 6.48
N GLN A 283 -23.12 -11.34 6.32
CA GLN A 283 -24.56 -11.24 6.05
C GLN A 283 -25.32 -10.59 7.22
N ASN A 284 -24.96 -10.87 8.46
CA ASN A 284 -25.53 -10.18 9.61
C ASN A 284 -25.29 -8.67 9.57
N LEU A 285 -24.08 -8.26 9.24
CA LEU A 285 -23.66 -6.85 9.28
C LEU A 285 -24.09 -6.06 8.02
N LEU A 286 -23.96 -6.65 6.85
CA LEU A 286 -24.13 -6.01 5.55
C LEU A 286 -25.30 -6.52 4.72
N GLY A 287 -25.89 -7.64 5.08
CA GLY A 287 -26.93 -8.31 4.27
C GLY A 287 -28.27 -7.56 4.20
N VAL A 288 -28.47 -6.54 5.00
CA VAL A 288 -29.64 -5.66 4.98
C VAL A 288 -29.30 -4.21 4.62
N THR A 289 -28.11 -3.98 4.08
CA THR A 289 -27.65 -2.66 3.64
C THR A 289 -27.63 -2.61 2.10
N ILE A 290 -28.31 -1.65 1.54
CA ILE A 290 -28.41 -1.43 0.11
C ILE A 290 -27.40 -0.36 -0.29
N LEU A 291 -26.64 -0.58 -1.36
CA LEU A 291 -25.78 0.44 -1.95
C LEU A 291 -26.46 1.13 -3.13
N ALA A 292 -26.35 2.44 -3.19
CA ALA A 292 -26.89 3.31 -4.22
C ALA A 292 -25.77 4.11 -4.91
N ALA A 293 -25.94 4.42 -6.17
CA ALA A 293 -24.95 5.15 -6.95
C ALA A 293 -24.66 6.55 -6.38
N ASP A 294 -25.68 7.27 -5.94
CA ASP A 294 -25.61 8.63 -5.42
C ASP A 294 -26.71 8.90 -4.37
N LEU A 295 -26.69 10.08 -3.77
CA LEU A 295 -27.67 10.49 -2.76
C LEU A 295 -29.10 10.50 -3.31
N THR A 296 -29.30 10.90 -4.57
CA THR A 296 -30.63 10.96 -5.20
C THR A 296 -31.19 9.55 -5.32
N SER A 297 -30.40 8.63 -5.84
CA SER A 297 -30.72 7.21 -5.94
C SER A 297 -30.95 6.58 -4.57
N ALA A 298 -30.12 6.90 -3.57
CA ALA A 298 -30.30 6.43 -2.21
C ALA A 298 -31.66 6.81 -1.62
N ASN A 299 -32.10 8.06 -1.85
CA ASN A 299 -33.40 8.52 -1.41
C ASN A 299 -34.55 7.80 -2.14
N GLN A 300 -34.43 7.59 -3.44
CA GLN A 300 -35.41 6.85 -4.24
C GLN A 300 -35.54 5.40 -3.79
N LEU A 301 -34.39 4.71 -3.60
CA LEU A 301 -34.35 3.32 -3.13
C LEU A 301 -34.90 3.21 -1.71
N ALA A 302 -34.59 4.15 -0.81
CA ALA A 302 -35.12 4.16 0.55
C ALA A 302 -36.66 4.26 0.54
N LYS A 303 -37.24 5.11 -0.30
CA LYS A 303 -38.67 5.19 -0.51
C LYS A 303 -39.26 3.90 -1.07
N LEU A 304 -38.61 3.31 -2.06
CA LEU A 304 -39.02 2.07 -2.71
C LEU A 304 -39.15 0.91 -1.70
N VAL A 305 -38.27 0.87 -0.70
CA VAL A 305 -38.26 -0.14 0.38
C VAL A 305 -38.98 0.34 1.65
N ASN A 306 -39.78 1.41 1.58
CA ASN A 306 -40.54 1.99 2.70
C ASN A 306 -39.67 2.30 3.93
N TYR A 307 -38.42 2.73 3.71
CA TYR A 307 -37.47 3.05 4.78
C TYR A 307 -37.21 1.90 5.77
N GLN A 308 -37.36 0.66 5.34
CA GLN A 308 -37.14 -0.51 6.20
C GLN A 308 -35.68 -0.92 6.29
N TYR A 309 -34.89 -0.58 5.27
CA TYR A 309 -33.50 -0.94 5.12
C TYR A 309 -32.63 0.31 5.09
N ARG A 310 -31.37 0.13 5.53
CA ARG A 310 -30.36 1.18 5.37
C ARG A 310 -29.93 1.23 3.91
N VAL A 311 -29.88 2.44 3.35
CA VAL A 311 -29.33 2.68 2.02
C VAL A 311 -28.14 3.60 2.15
N VAL A 312 -27.01 3.26 1.52
CA VAL A 312 -25.77 4.03 1.55
C VAL A 312 -25.37 4.36 0.12
N SER A 313 -25.09 5.63 -0.17
CA SER A 313 -24.57 6.05 -1.46
C SER A 313 -23.07 5.71 -1.60
N LEU A 314 -22.58 5.61 -2.84
CA LEU A 314 -21.13 5.44 -3.07
C LEU A 314 -20.30 6.61 -2.53
N GLU A 315 -20.93 7.77 -2.35
CA GLU A 315 -20.35 8.98 -1.76
C GLU A 315 -20.38 8.97 -0.21
N GLY A 316 -21.02 7.97 0.40
CA GLY A 316 -21.06 7.79 1.84
C GLY A 316 -22.24 8.46 2.54
N ASP A 317 -23.27 8.91 1.80
CA ASP A 317 -24.51 9.39 2.40
C ASP A 317 -25.38 8.23 2.83
N VAL A 318 -26.07 8.37 3.95
CA VAL A 318 -26.83 7.29 4.58
C VAL A 318 -28.30 7.69 4.74
N MET A 319 -29.17 6.83 4.24
CA MET A 319 -30.58 6.83 4.55
C MET A 319 -30.83 5.72 5.56
N ASN A 320 -31.11 6.08 6.80
CA ASN A 320 -31.36 5.11 7.85
C ASN A 320 -32.80 4.58 7.80
N PRO A 321 -33.03 3.36 8.33
CA PRO A 321 -34.37 2.88 8.61
C PRO A 321 -35.15 3.91 9.43
N GLY A 322 -36.41 4.14 9.05
CA GLY A 322 -37.24 5.18 9.65
C GLY A 322 -37.06 6.58 9.03
N GLY A 323 -36.16 6.77 8.04
CA GLY A 323 -36.12 7.95 7.19
C GLY A 323 -35.14 9.06 7.62
N SER A 324 -34.36 8.86 8.69
CA SER A 324 -33.30 9.83 9.02
C SER A 324 -32.16 9.77 8.01
N MET A 325 -31.60 10.94 7.71
CA MET A 325 -30.53 11.09 6.73
C MET A 325 -29.24 11.53 7.41
N THR A 326 -28.13 10.93 7.00
CA THR A 326 -26.80 11.33 7.44
C THR A 326 -25.92 11.50 6.19
N GLY A 327 -25.32 12.65 6.02
CA GLY A 327 -24.46 12.95 4.88
C GLY A 327 -23.67 14.22 5.13
N GLY A 328 -22.83 14.57 4.18
CA GLY A 328 -21.99 15.76 4.23
C GLY A 328 -20.51 15.45 4.00
N ALA A 329 -19.70 16.52 3.81
CA ALA A 329 -18.29 16.37 3.53
C ALA A 329 -17.55 15.73 4.71
N ASN A 330 -17.02 14.54 4.49
CA ASN A 330 -16.17 13.88 5.44
C ASN A 330 -14.81 14.58 5.43
N LYS A 331 -14.52 15.46 6.43
CA LYS A 331 -13.24 16.15 6.59
C LYS A 331 -12.06 15.19 6.86
N ARG A 332 -12.34 13.96 7.27
CA ARG A 332 -11.37 12.88 7.30
C ARG A 332 -11.35 12.25 5.90
N GLY A 333 -10.61 12.89 5.00
CA GLY A 333 -10.40 12.33 3.69
C GLY A 333 -9.89 10.88 3.78
N ASN A 334 -10.05 10.14 2.73
CA ASN A 334 -9.71 8.71 2.51
C ASN A 334 -8.37 8.21 3.08
N GLN A 335 -7.52 9.09 3.60
CA GLN A 335 -6.14 8.77 4.04
C GLN A 335 -6.04 8.11 5.43
N GLY A 336 -7.12 7.98 6.18
CA GLY A 336 -7.11 7.38 7.52
C GLY A 336 -8.03 6.16 7.69
N SER A 337 -8.72 5.76 6.65
CA SER A 337 -9.61 4.61 6.62
C SER A 337 -8.81 3.30 6.63
N LEU A 338 -9.27 2.31 7.40
CA LEU A 338 -8.64 1.00 7.46
C LEU A 338 -8.64 0.29 6.10
N PHE A 339 -9.74 0.39 5.38
CA PHE A 339 -9.89 -0.19 4.06
C PHE A 339 -9.04 0.54 3.02
N SER A 340 -8.98 1.87 3.09
CA SER A 340 -8.12 2.67 2.21
C SER A 340 -6.64 2.36 2.42
N GLN A 341 -6.20 2.17 3.66
CA GLN A 341 -4.82 1.79 3.97
C GLN A 341 -4.47 0.39 3.46
N ALA A 342 -5.39 -0.56 3.61
CA ALA A 342 -5.22 -1.92 3.07
C ALA A 342 -5.13 -1.91 1.54
N GLN A 343 -6.00 -1.16 0.87
CA GLN A 343 -5.97 -0.99 -0.58
C GLN A 343 -4.72 -0.26 -1.06
N GLU A 344 -4.30 0.77 -0.32
CA GLU A 344 -3.06 1.49 -0.63
C GLU A 344 -1.85 0.55 -0.50
N LEU A 345 -1.82 -0.30 0.54
CA LEU A 345 -0.75 -1.29 0.71
C LEU A 345 -0.73 -2.31 -0.41
N GLN A 346 -1.88 -2.80 -0.84
CA GLN A 346 -1.97 -3.69 -1.99
C GLN A 346 -1.47 -3.00 -3.26
N THR A 347 -1.97 -1.81 -3.54
CA THR A 347 -1.59 -1.02 -4.72
C THR A 347 -0.10 -0.72 -4.74
N ILE A 348 0.47 -0.28 -3.61
CA ILE A 348 1.89 0.04 -3.51
C ILE A 348 2.76 -1.21 -3.65
N THR A 349 2.27 -2.37 -3.17
CA THR A 349 2.98 -3.65 -3.30
C THR A 349 3.06 -4.09 -4.76
N GLU A 350 1.96 -3.96 -5.50
CA GLU A 350 1.91 -4.23 -6.94
C GLU A 350 2.80 -3.26 -7.72
N GLN A 351 2.69 -1.97 -7.42
CA GLN A 351 3.52 -0.93 -8.03
C GLN A 351 5.01 -1.14 -7.74
N MET A 352 5.36 -1.55 -6.52
CA MET A 352 6.74 -1.80 -6.13
C MET A 352 7.37 -2.91 -6.96
N THR A 353 6.65 -4.00 -7.22
CA THR A 353 7.13 -5.08 -8.08
C THR A 353 7.41 -4.59 -9.51
N GLN A 354 6.55 -3.73 -10.04
CA GLN A 354 6.75 -3.13 -11.35
C GLN A 354 7.94 -2.17 -11.36
N LEU A 355 8.04 -1.31 -10.34
CA LEU A 355 9.13 -0.36 -10.20
C LEU A 355 10.49 -1.05 -10.01
N GLU A 356 10.56 -2.12 -9.21
CA GLU A 356 11.77 -2.93 -9.05
C GLU A 356 12.19 -3.61 -10.35
N THR A 357 11.21 -4.08 -11.13
CA THR A 357 11.47 -4.67 -12.44
C THR A 357 12.00 -3.61 -13.41
N GLN A 358 11.40 -2.42 -13.42
CA GLN A 358 11.87 -1.29 -14.22
C GLN A 358 13.28 -0.84 -13.81
N LEU A 359 13.53 -0.71 -12.51
CA LEU A 359 14.85 -0.37 -11.99
C LEU A 359 15.90 -1.38 -12.45
N ARG A 360 15.62 -2.67 -12.29
CA ARG A 360 16.54 -3.74 -12.72
C ARG A 360 16.80 -3.69 -14.22
N SER A 361 15.78 -3.42 -15.03
CA SER A 361 15.95 -3.25 -16.47
C SER A 361 16.85 -2.07 -16.80
N VAL A 362 16.64 -0.92 -16.17
CA VAL A 362 17.45 0.28 -16.37
C VAL A 362 18.88 0.07 -15.86
N GLU A 363 19.07 -0.59 -14.71
CA GLU A 363 20.40 -0.96 -14.19
C GLU A 363 21.18 -1.85 -15.18
N GLN A 364 20.51 -2.84 -15.76
CA GLN A 364 21.11 -3.70 -16.79
C GLN A 364 21.49 -2.90 -18.04
N GLU A 365 20.62 -1.99 -18.50
CA GLU A 365 20.92 -1.11 -19.64
C GLU A 365 22.11 -0.19 -19.34
N VAL A 366 22.17 0.40 -18.16
CA VAL A 366 23.30 1.23 -17.70
C VAL A 366 24.60 0.41 -17.70
N GLN A 367 24.52 -0.80 -17.17
CA GLN A 367 25.67 -1.70 -17.12
C GLN A 367 26.13 -2.10 -18.53
N ALA A 368 25.19 -2.45 -19.41
CA ALA A 368 25.48 -2.79 -20.82
C ALA A 368 26.08 -1.60 -21.58
N LEU A 369 25.45 -0.44 -21.47
CA LEU A 369 25.96 0.79 -22.11
C LEU A 369 27.33 1.17 -21.56
N SER A 370 27.55 1.03 -20.26
CA SER A 370 28.87 1.23 -19.63
C SER A 370 29.94 0.30 -20.23
N GLN A 371 29.59 -0.97 -20.40
CA GLN A 371 30.48 -1.95 -21.02
C GLN A 371 30.75 -1.63 -22.51
N GLU A 372 29.72 -1.23 -23.23
CA GLU A 372 29.86 -0.81 -24.63
C GLU A 372 30.75 0.42 -24.79
N VAL A 373 30.62 1.41 -23.91
CA VAL A 373 31.48 2.59 -23.85
C VAL A 373 32.91 2.18 -23.55
N LYS A 374 33.12 1.27 -22.59
CA LYS A 374 34.44 0.74 -22.25
C LYS A 374 35.08 0.00 -23.45
N THR A 375 34.35 -0.91 -24.07
CA THR A 375 34.82 -1.67 -25.24
C THR A 375 35.14 -0.76 -26.42
N ALA A 376 34.30 0.24 -26.69
CA ALA A 376 34.57 1.22 -27.73
C ALA A 376 35.80 2.09 -27.40
N THR A 377 36.04 2.38 -26.12
CA THR A 377 37.23 3.10 -25.67
C THR A 377 38.49 2.25 -25.89
N GLU A 378 38.47 0.99 -25.48
CA GLU A 378 39.58 0.05 -25.68
C GLU A 378 39.92 -0.10 -27.16
N ARG A 379 38.89 -0.20 -28.03
CA ARG A 379 39.11 -0.24 -29.48
C ARG A 379 39.71 1.08 -30.01
N ALA A 380 39.26 2.22 -29.49
CA ALA A 380 39.83 3.51 -29.86
C ALA A 380 41.29 3.62 -29.43
N GLU A 381 41.65 3.09 -28.26
CA GLU A 381 43.04 3.02 -27.78
C GLU A 381 43.92 2.08 -28.61
N MET A 382 43.38 0.92 -29.04
CA MET A 382 44.11 0.00 -29.95
C MET A 382 44.40 0.67 -31.30
N LEU A 383 43.46 1.38 -31.88
CA LEU A 383 43.65 2.13 -33.12
C LEU A 383 44.69 3.26 -32.93
N ARG A 384 44.72 3.89 -31.76
CA ARG A 384 45.75 4.86 -31.40
C ARG A 384 47.16 4.28 -31.37
N SER A 385 47.31 3.14 -30.63
CA SER A 385 48.63 2.51 -30.49
C SER A 385 49.17 1.96 -31.82
N ALA A 386 48.27 1.48 -32.70
CA ALA A 386 48.67 1.08 -34.06
C ALA A 386 49.12 2.30 -34.90
N GLY A 387 48.50 3.48 -34.68
CA GLY A 387 48.95 4.73 -35.29
C GLY A 387 50.34 5.16 -34.83
N GLU A 388 50.66 5.05 -33.55
CA GLU A 388 51.98 5.37 -32.97
C GLU A 388 53.07 4.43 -33.41
N GLN A 389 52.77 3.17 -33.72
CA GLN A 389 53.74 2.20 -34.22
C GLN A 389 54.04 2.37 -35.70
N ASN A 390 53.18 3.05 -36.45
CA ASN A 390 53.33 3.30 -37.86
C ASN A 390 53.86 4.70 -38.19
N ALA A 391 54.13 5.52 -37.20
CA ALA A 391 54.72 6.87 -37.30
C ALA A 391 56.25 6.83 -37.10
#